data_95d20aaf1f41836105bf7b15901f46f7
#
_entry.id   95d20aaf1f41836105bf7b15901f46f7
#
_cell.length_a   1.000
_cell.length_b   1.000
_cell.length_c   1.000
_cell.angle_alpha   90.00
_cell.angle_beta   90.00
_cell.angle_gamma   90.00
#
_symmetry.space_group_name_H-M   'P 1'
#
loop_
_entity.id
_entity.type
_entity.pdbx_description
1 polymer ?
#
loop_
_entity_poly.entity_id
_entity_poly.type
_entity_poly.pdbx_seq_one_letter_code
_entity_poly.pdbx_strand_id
1 'polypeptide(L)'
;MYEVAELFARMPCQTRVWVAQPVTDTLAKRGRKHQREVAILMARLRRYAQNGFALYEGNAKPIRPEPDGVYRIGHPDDLFRIIGFYDHDSRADFVAIDSFEKRGHALRSSDQTRIANVARVKKQGLWKRKADYANYPRLAQTP
;
A
#
# COMPACT_ATOMS: atom_id res chain seq x y z
N MET A 1 -3.79 1.81 16.82
CA MET A 1 -4.28 2.50 15.61
C MET A 1 -3.11 2.88 14.72
N TYR A 2 -3.22 2.61 13.43
CA TYR A 2 -2.17 2.96 12.48
C TYR A 2 -2.33 4.39 11.98
N GLU A 3 -1.25 5.15 12.01
CA GLU A 3 -1.21 6.45 11.36
C GLU A 3 -0.60 6.29 9.97
N VAL A 4 -1.25 6.89 8.96
CA VAL A 4 -0.80 6.79 7.57
C VAL A 4 -0.42 8.16 7.02
N ALA A 5 0.62 8.17 6.18
CA ALA A 5 1.10 9.37 5.52
C ALA A 5 1.05 9.18 4.01
N GLU A 6 0.79 10.25 3.28
CA GLU A 6 0.71 10.20 1.83
C GLU A 6 2.10 10.02 1.22
N LEU A 7 2.27 8.99 0.40
CA LEU A 7 3.57 8.61 -0.14
C LEU A 7 4.02 9.50 -1.30
N PHE A 8 3.16 9.82 -2.23
CA PHE A 8 3.51 10.62 -3.40
C PHE A 8 2.81 11.98 -3.36
N ALA A 9 2.95 12.69 -2.24
CA ALA A 9 2.16 13.89 -1.96
C ALA A 9 2.39 15.04 -2.94
N ARG A 10 3.56 15.07 -3.61
CA ARG A 10 3.93 16.20 -4.48
C ARG A 10 3.72 15.95 -5.96
N MET A 11 3.11 14.82 -6.32
CA MET A 11 2.86 14.51 -7.72
C MET A 11 1.38 14.23 -7.96
N PRO A 12 0.88 14.52 -9.18
CA PRO A 12 -0.50 14.19 -9.51
C PRO A 12 -0.69 12.67 -9.51
N CYS A 13 -1.71 12.19 -8.80
CA CYS A 13 -2.04 10.78 -8.73
C CYS A 13 -3.52 10.56 -8.99
N GLN A 14 -3.85 9.56 -9.81
CA GLN A 14 -5.22 9.08 -9.95
C GLN A 14 -5.63 8.29 -8.71
N THR A 15 -4.68 7.57 -8.11
CA THR A 15 -4.88 6.91 -6.81
C THR A 15 -3.82 7.45 -5.85
N ARG A 16 -4.25 8.08 -4.76
CA ARG A 16 -3.33 8.50 -3.70
C ARG A 16 -2.99 7.30 -2.83
N VAL A 17 -1.73 7.19 -2.46
CA VAL A 17 -1.23 6.07 -1.65
C VAL A 17 -0.84 6.59 -0.27
N TRP A 18 -1.46 6.00 0.75
CA TRP A 18 -1.21 6.32 2.15
C TRP A 18 -0.53 5.12 2.79
N VAL A 19 0.59 5.35 3.49
CA VAL A 19 1.38 4.25 4.05
C VAL A 19 1.51 4.35 5.56
N ALA A 20 1.38 3.21 6.22
CA ALA A 20 1.61 3.07 7.66
C ALA A 20 3.09 2.74 7.91
N GLN A 21 3.53 2.96 9.16
CA GLN A 21 4.91 2.72 9.59
C GLN A 21 5.42 1.29 9.27
N PRO A 22 4.62 0.22 9.46
CA PRO A 22 5.12 -1.13 9.13
C PRO A 22 5.56 -1.29 7.68
N VAL A 23 4.94 -0.57 6.74
CA VAL A 23 5.34 -0.62 5.33
C VAL A 23 6.73 -0.01 5.16
N THR A 24 6.93 1.21 5.65
CA THR A 24 8.21 1.90 5.53
C THR A 24 9.31 1.18 6.29
N ASP A 25 9.01 0.63 7.47
CA ASP A 25 9.99 -0.13 8.26
C ASP A 25 10.46 -1.38 7.52
N THR A 26 9.55 -2.15 6.95
CA THR A 26 9.91 -3.36 6.20
C THR A 26 10.80 -3.01 5.01
N LEU A 27 10.39 -2.02 4.23
CA LEU A 27 11.16 -1.62 3.05
C LEU A 27 12.51 -1.01 3.40
N ALA A 28 12.61 -0.31 4.51
CA ALA A 28 13.88 0.27 4.98
C ALA A 28 14.82 -0.81 5.53
N LYS A 29 14.32 -1.66 6.44
CA LYS A 29 15.14 -2.67 7.12
C LYS A 29 15.54 -3.80 6.20
N ARG A 30 14.57 -4.38 5.51
CA ARG A 30 14.81 -5.49 4.58
C ARG A 30 15.43 -4.99 3.28
N GLY A 31 15.11 -3.77 2.90
CA GLY A 31 15.59 -3.15 1.67
C GLY A 31 17.08 -2.81 1.69
N ARG A 32 17.75 -2.79 2.87
CA ARG A 32 19.19 -2.53 2.93
C ARG A 32 20.00 -3.48 2.06
N LYS A 33 19.62 -4.76 2.05
CA LYS A 33 20.27 -5.80 1.26
C LYS A 33 19.69 -5.92 -0.14
N HIS A 34 18.60 -5.23 -0.42
CA HIS A 34 17.81 -5.37 -1.64
C HIS A 34 17.37 -4.00 -2.17
N GLN A 35 18.31 -3.05 -2.19
CA GLN A 35 18.00 -1.66 -2.56
C GLN A 35 17.42 -1.55 -3.97
N ARG A 36 17.94 -2.36 -4.90
CA ARG A 36 17.46 -2.37 -6.27
C ARG A 36 16.00 -2.86 -6.34
N GLU A 37 15.69 -3.91 -5.63
CA GLU A 37 14.35 -4.51 -5.61
C GLU A 37 13.33 -3.53 -5.01
N VAL A 38 13.70 -2.82 -3.95
CA VAL A 38 12.86 -1.78 -3.36
C VAL A 38 12.65 -0.63 -4.34
N ALA A 39 13.71 -0.18 -5.01
CA ALA A 39 13.62 0.90 -5.98
C ALA A 39 12.70 0.55 -7.15
N ILE A 40 12.78 -0.69 -7.64
CA ILE A 40 11.91 -1.19 -8.72
C ILE A 40 10.45 -1.20 -8.26
N LEU A 41 10.19 -1.72 -7.06
CA LEU A 41 8.83 -1.76 -6.51
C LEU A 41 8.27 -0.34 -6.36
N MET A 42 9.06 0.58 -5.84
CA MET A 42 8.63 1.97 -5.66
C MET A 42 8.35 2.66 -6.98
N ALA A 43 9.16 2.41 -8.01
CA ALA A 43 8.93 2.97 -9.34
C ALA A 43 7.62 2.43 -9.95
N ARG A 44 7.35 1.15 -9.78
CA ARG A 44 6.09 0.54 -10.22
C ARG A 44 4.90 1.11 -9.47
N LEU A 45 5.00 1.21 -8.15
CA LEU A 45 3.93 1.76 -7.32
C LEU A 45 3.61 3.19 -7.72
N ARG A 46 4.63 4.00 -8.00
CA ARG A 46 4.44 5.36 -8.50
C ARG A 46 3.64 5.36 -9.81
N ARG A 47 4.00 4.48 -10.73
CA ARG A 47 3.27 4.36 -12.00
C ARG A 47 1.81 3.99 -11.79
N TYR A 48 1.54 3.03 -10.89
CA TYR A 48 0.17 2.63 -10.58
C TYR A 48 -0.61 3.79 -9.99
N ALA A 49 0.01 4.56 -9.10
CA ALA A 49 -0.61 5.72 -8.49
C ALA A 49 -0.93 6.81 -9.54
N GLN A 50 0.01 7.09 -10.42
CA GLN A 50 -0.16 8.10 -11.47
C GLN A 50 -1.29 7.75 -12.44
N ASN A 51 -1.35 6.50 -12.86
CA ASN A 51 -2.30 6.03 -13.88
C ASN A 51 -3.62 5.55 -13.29
N GLY A 52 -3.66 5.27 -12.01
CA GLY A 52 -4.82 4.72 -11.30
C GLY A 52 -4.67 3.22 -11.07
N PHE A 53 -4.88 2.80 -9.82
CA PHE A 53 -4.74 1.39 -9.41
C PHE A 53 -5.68 0.45 -10.17
N ALA A 54 -6.85 0.94 -10.59
CA ALA A 54 -7.83 0.12 -11.27
C ALA A 54 -7.27 -0.53 -12.56
N LEU A 55 -6.35 0.15 -13.24
CA LEU A 55 -5.73 -0.38 -14.46
C LEU A 55 -4.83 -1.60 -14.19
N TYR A 56 -4.38 -1.76 -12.95
CA TYR A 56 -3.42 -2.79 -12.56
C TYR A 56 -4.03 -3.83 -11.62
N GLU A 57 -5.35 -3.79 -11.45
CA GLU A 57 -6.07 -4.66 -10.53
C GLU A 57 -6.64 -5.88 -11.24
N GLY A 58 -6.42 -7.06 -10.67
CA GLY A 58 -6.96 -8.30 -11.21
C GLY A 58 -6.12 -9.52 -10.84
N ASN A 59 -6.59 -10.72 -11.18
CA ASN A 59 -5.94 -11.97 -10.80
C ASN A 59 -4.55 -12.15 -11.41
N ALA A 60 -4.35 -11.68 -12.63
CA ALA A 60 -3.05 -11.78 -13.32
C ALA A 60 -2.31 -10.43 -13.33
N LYS A 61 -2.73 -9.51 -12.48
CA LYS A 61 -2.19 -8.16 -12.42
C LYS A 61 -1.36 -7.97 -11.14
N PRO A 62 -0.52 -6.91 -11.09
CA PRO A 62 0.29 -6.65 -9.88
C PRO A 62 -0.53 -6.30 -8.64
N ILE A 63 -1.75 -5.80 -8.80
CA ILE A 63 -2.64 -5.51 -7.67
C ILE A 63 -3.71 -6.59 -7.64
N ARG A 64 -3.59 -7.51 -6.67
CA ARG A 64 -4.43 -8.71 -6.60
C ARG A 64 -5.38 -8.67 -5.41
N PRO A 65 -6.66 -9.05 -5.62
CA PRO A 65 -7.58 -9.14 -4.51
C PRO A 65 -7.23 -10.31 -3.59
N GLU A 66 -7.41 -10.07 -2.29
CA GLU A 66 -7.33 -11.06 -1.23
C GLU A 66 -8.67 -11.06 -0.50
N PRO A 67 -8.90 -11.99 0.45
CA PRO A 67 -10.17 -12.01 1.18
C PRO A 67 -10.45 -10.70 1.91
N ASP A 68 -11.75 -10.40 2.06
CA ASP A 68 -12.27 -9.31 2.90
C ASP A 68 -11.85 -7.90 2.47
N GLY A 69 -11.68 -7.70 1.16
CA GLY A 69 -11.40 -6.37 0.63
C GLY A 69 -9.95 -5.92 0.77
N VAL A 70 -9.05 -6.82 1.10
CA VAL A 70 -7.61 -6.55 1.10
C VAL A 70 -7.06 -6.76 -0.31
N TYR A 71 -6.06 -5.97 -0.66
CA TYR A 71 -5.33 -6.12 -1.93
C TYR A 71 -3.84 -6.26 -1.65
N ARG A 72 -3.20 -7.10 -2.44
CA ARG A 72 -1.78 -7.37 -2.37
C ARG A 72 -1.12 -6.79 -3.60
N ILE A 73 -0.15 -5.90 -3.42
CA ILE A 73 0.58 -5.24 -4.49
C ILE A 73 1.95 -5.89 -4.65
N GLY A 74 2.27 -6.28 -5.86
CA GLY A 74 3.59 -6.78 -6.23
C GLY A 74 3.53 -7.61 -7.50
N HIS A 75 4.41 -7.29 -8.43
CA HIS A 75 4.65 -8.11 -9.60
C HIS A 75 5.25 -9.46 -9.17
N PRO A 76 5.04 -10.56 -9.92
CA PRO A 76 5.65 -11.86 -9.56
C PRO A 76 7.16 -11.80 -9.31
N ASP A 77 7.87 -10.91 -10.02
CA ASP A 77 9.32 -10.76 -9.88
C ASP A 77 9.73 -9.85 -8.71
N ASP A 78 8.78 -9.14 -8.09
CA ASP A 78 9.09 -8.28 -6.96
C ASP A 78 9.36 -9.12 -5.72
N LEU A 79 10.42 -8.76 -4.97
CA LEU A 79 10.77 -9.44 -3.73
C LEU A 79 9.79 -9.14 -2.62
N PHE A 80 9.23 -7.93 -2.60
CA PHE A 80 8.33 -7.48 -1.54
C PHE A 80 6.90 -7.37 -2.02
N ARG A 81 5.97 -7.54 -1.08
CA ARG A 81 4.54 -7.32 -1.27
C ARG A 81 4.08 -6.24 -0.31
N ILE A 82 3.18 -5.38 -0.80
CA ILE A 82 2.52 -4.36 0.02
C ILE A 82 1.06 -4.77 0.11
N ILE A 83 0.49 -4.73 1.31
CA ILE A 83 -0.92 -5.09 1.53
C ILE A 83 -1.67 -3.94 2.16
N GLY A 84 -2.90 -3.75 1.68
CA GLY A 84 -3.75 -2.67 2.12
C GLY A 84 -5.15 -2.79 1.54
N PHE A 85 -5.86 -1.67 1.51
CA PHE A 85 -7.25 -1.62 1.04
C PHE A 85 -7.57 -0.24 0.49
N TYR A 86 -8.63 -0.15 -0.29
CA TYR A 86 -9.16 1.14 -0.72
C TYR A 86 -9.99 1.75 0.39
N ASP A 87 -9.84 3.07 0.59
CA ASP A 87 -10.63 3.82 1.56
C ASP A 87 -12.11 3.86 1.14
N HIS A 88 -12.32 4.01 -0.16
CA HIS A 88 -13.65 4.03 -0.76
C HIS A 88 -13.66 3.22 -2.05
N ASP A 89 -14.87 2.90 -2.54
CA ASP A 89 -15.04 2.14 -3.77
C ASP A 89 -14.53 2.86 -5.02
N SER A 90 -14.28 4.14 -4.92
CA SER A 90 -13.80 4.96 -6.05
C SER A 90 -12.39 4.64 -6.51
N ARG A 91 -11.61 3.88 -5.73
CA ARG A 91 -10.18 3.61 -5.95
C ARG A 91 -9.31 4.87 -5.97
N ALA A 92 -9.81 5.96 -5.40
CA ALA A 92 -9.07 7.22 -5.34
C ALA A 92 -7.99 7.23 -4.27
N ASP A 93 -8.16 6.44 -3.21
CA ASP A 93 -7.25 6.37 -2.08
C ASP A 93 -7.00 4.92 -1.69
N PHE A 94 -5.72 4.55 -1.66
CA PHE A 94 -5.27 3.23 -1.20
C PHE A 94 -4.49 3.39 0.10
N VAL A 95 -4.86 2.60 1.10
CA VAL A 95 -4.26 2.64 2.44
C VAL A 95 -3.42 1.38 2.63
N ALA A 96 -2.10 1.53 2.58
CA ALA A 96 -1.14 0.44 2.75
C ALA A 96 -0.78 0.32 4.22
N ILE A 97 -1.07 -0.83 4.83
CA ILE A 97 -0.91 -1.06 6.28
C ILE A 97 0.34 -1.87 6.59
N ASP A 98 0.68 -2.85 5.75
CA ASP A 98 1.78 -3.76 6.05
C ASP A 98 2.50 -4.15 4.76
N SER A 99 3.67 -4.76 4.94
CA SER A 99 4.50 -5.25 3.83
C SER A 99 5.26 -6.47 4.30
N PHE A 100 5.58 -7.36 3.37
CA PHE A 100 6.38 -8.53 3.69
C PHE A 100 7.24 -8.94 2.51
N GLU A 101 8.32 -9.66 2.82
CA GLU A 101 9.21 -10.25 1.82
C GLU A 101 8.60 -11.56 1.33
N LYS A 102 8.41 -11.66 0.01
CA LYS A 102 7.89 -12.87 -0.60
C LYS A 102 8.91 -14.00 -0.47
N ARG A 103 8.44 -15.20 -0.10
CA ARG A 103 9.27 -16.39 -0.05
C ARG A 103 8.52 -17.55 -0.69
N GLY A 104 9.05 -18.06 -1.81
CA GLY A 104 8.43 -19.15 -2.55
C GLY A 104 7.23 -18.69 -3.39
N HIS A 105 6.45 -19.65 -3.86
CA HIS A 105 5.32 -19.38 -4.77
C HIS A 105 4.00 -19.18 -4.05
N ALA A 106 3.87 -19.71 -2.84
CA ALA A 106 2.64 -19.64 -2.07
C ALA A 106 2.82 -18.70 -0.87
N LEU A 107 1.71 -18.14 -0.41
CA LEU A 107 1.71 -17.35 0.82
C LEU A 107 1.95 -18.26 2.02
N ARG A 108 2.86 -17.84 2.90
CA ARG A 108 3.12 -18.49 4.18
C ARG A 108 1.99 -18.20 5.15
N SER A 109 1.91 -19.02 6.23
CA SER A 109 0.96 -18.76 7.31
C SER A 109 1.12 -17.37 7.90
N SER A 110 2.36 -16.92 8.07
CA SER A 110 2.64 -15.57 8.57
C SER A 110 2.13 -14.48 7.63
N ASP A 111 2.20 -14.69 6.32
CA ASP A 111 1.69 -13.75 5.33
C ASP A 111 0.16 -13.69 5.39
N GLN A 112 -0.49 -14.84 5.52
CA GLN A 112 -1.94 -14.92 5.66
C GLN A 112 -2.42 -14.23 6.92
N THR A 113 -1.66 -14.36 8.02
CA THR A 113 -1.96 -13.65 9.27
C THR A 113 -1.87 -12.14 9.09
N ARG A 114 -0.88 -11.66 8.34
CA ARG A 114 -0.75 -10.24 8.03
C ARG A 114 -1.93 -9.74 7.20
N ILE A 115 -2.36 -10.50 6.22
CA ILE A 115 -3.53 -10.16 5.38
C ILE A 115 -4.78 -10.09 6.25
N ALA A 116 -4.98 -11.06 7.13
CA ALA A 116 -6.12 -11.08 8.06
C ALA A 116 -6.10 -9.87 9.00
N ASN A 117 -4.92 -9.46 9.47
CA ASN A 117 -4.81 -8.27 10.30
C ASN A 117 -5.18 -6.99 9.53
N VAL A 118 -4.77 -6.89 8.27
CA VAL A 118 -5.13 -5.73 7.44
C VAL A 118 -6.64 -5.68 7.20
N ALA A 119 -7.28 -6.83 7.00
CA ALA A 119 -8.73 -6.93 6.90
C ALA A 119 -9.42 -6.41 8.17
N ARG A 120 -8.87 -6.77 9.34
CA ARG A 120 -9.38 -6.30 10.64
C ARG A 120 -9.22 -4.79 10.77
N VAL A 121 -8.07 -4.24 10.38
CA VAL A 121 -7.81 -2.81 10.42
C VAL A 121 -8.84 -2.05 9.58
N LYS A 122 -9.11 -2.55 8.38
CA LYS A 122 -10.13 -1.97 7.50
C LYS A 122 -11.51 -2.02 8.15
N LYS A 123 -11.92 -3.20 8.59
CA LYS A 123 -13.26 -3.45 9.13
C LYS A 123 -13.55 -2.62 10.38
N GLN A 124 -12.54 -2.49 11.26
CA GLN A 124 -12.69 -1.80 12.54
C GLN A 124 -12.25 -0.35 12.51
N GLY A 125 -11.80 0.15 11.36
CA GLY A 125 -11.36 1.53 11.22
C GLY A 125 -10.17 1.87 12.09
N LEU A 126 -9.20 0.96 12.23
CA LEU A 126 -8.05 1.11 13.11
C LEU A 126 -6.89 1.88 12.44
N TRP A 127 -7.24 2.89 11.68
CA TRP A 127 -6.25 3.72 10.99
C TRP A 127 -6.76 5.16 10.89
N LYS A 128 -5.82 6.08 10.74
CA LYS A 128 -6.13 7.50 10.51
C LYS A 128 -4.99 8.17 9.77
N ARG A 129 -5.29 9.26 9.08
CA ARG A 129 -4.26 10.10 8.49
C ARG A 129 -3.57 10.86 9.61
N LYS A 130 -2.27 11.10 9.46
CA LYS A 130 -1.50 11.88 10.45
C LYS A 130 -2.15 13.24 10.68
N ALA A 131 -2.12 13.72 11.92
CA ALA A 131 -2.78 14.97 12.29
C ALA A 131 -2.27 16.18 11.49
N ASP A 132 -0.98 16.21 11.17
CA ASP A 132 -0.39 17.26 10.35
C ASP A 132 -0.97 17.29 8.93
N TYR A 133 -1.44 16.15 8.43
CA TYR A 133 -2.13 16.10 7.15
C TYR A 133 -3.53 16.68 7.22
N ALA A 134 -4.21 16.51 8.34
CA ALA A 134 -5.52 17.10 8.53
C ALA A 134 -5.44 18.64 8.52
N ASN A 135 -4.32 19.20 8.98
CA ASN A 135 -4.07 20.63 9.04
C ASN A 135 -3.15 21.11 7.92
N TYR A 136 -2.89 20.26 6.96
CA TYR A 136 -1.94 20.58 5.92
C TYR A 136 -2.48 21.71 5.03
N PRO A 137 -1.62 22.67 4.66
CA PRO A 137 -2.06 23.82 3.84
C PRO A 137 -2.77 23.40 2.55
N ARG A 138 -2.43 22.26 2.00
CA ARG A 138 -3.09 21.70 0.83
C ARG A 138 -4.59 21.54 1.03
N LEU A 139 -5.02 21.15 2.22
CA LEU A 139 -6.44 21.01 2.52
C LEU A 139 -7.14 22.36 2.52
N ALA A 140 -6.46 23.38 3.01
CA ALA A 140 -6.96 24.75 2.97
C ALA A 140 -7.03 25.30 1.55
N GLN A 141 -6.21 24.79 0.65
CA GLN A 141 -6.19 25.16 -0.76
C GLN A 141 -7.22 24.41 -1.59
N THR A 142 -7.82 23.38 -1.05
CA THR A 142 -8.85 22.61 -1.75
C THR A 142 -10.12 23.45 -1.81
N PRO A 143 -10.56 23.83 -3.00
CA PRO A 143 -11.76 24.66 -3.15
C PRO A 143 -12.98 23.92 -2.68
#